data_670fcdb2b8e211343dee50eb59eb393a
#
_entry.id   670fcdb2b8e211343dee50eb59eb393a
#
_cell.length_a   1.000
_cell.length_b   1.000
_cell.length_c   1.000
_cell.angle_alpha   90.00
_cell.angle_beta   90.00
_cell.angle_gamma   90.00
#
_symmetry.space_group_name_H-M   'P 1'
#
loop_
_entity.id
_entity.type
_entity.pdbx_description
1 polymer ?
#
loop_
_entity_poly.entity_id
_entity_poly.type
_entity_poly.pdbx_seq_one_letter_code
_entity_poly.pdbx_strand_id
1 'polypeptide(L)'
;MLLLQVETFQMQNKMSKIAENLTELIGWTPMMRLSAYMKTNSLQADIVAKIESFNPSGSVKARAALAMIEDAERRGLLTPGATIIEPTSGNTGIGLAMVATIKGYRLILTMPDTMSEERRTLLKAYGAELVLTPGSEGIAGSIRKAYELLESMPGAFMPQQFSNMANPAIHEQTTAEEIWETMQGDIAAFVAGVGTGGTLSGIGRRLKQHNAEIHIVAVEPSASQVLQGREAGAHKLQGIGANFIPENYDASVVDEVIAVSDDEAYAAVRSLACTEALLAGISGGAALHAATLLAQRPEYAGRRIVVLLPDSGERYLSTGVFG
;
A
#
# COMPACT_ATOMS: atom_id res chain seq x y z
N MET A 1 -1.18 9.17 -32.71
CA MET A 1 -2.44 8.44 -33.09
C MET A 1 -2.26 6.92 -33.07
N LEU A 2 -1.19 6.36 -33.66
CA LEU A 2 -0.97 4.88 -33.65
C LEU A 2 -0.65 4.32 -32.26
N LEU A 3 0.14 5.01 -31.44
CA LEU A 3 0.45 4.61 -30.05
C LEU A 3 -0.80 4.58 -29.17
N LEU A 4 -1.67 5.60 -29.22
CA LEU A 4 -2.95 5.63 -28.50
C LEU A 4 -3.89 4.48 -28.91
N GLN A 5 -3.87 4.06 -30.18
CA GLN A 5 -4.66 2.92 -30.63
C GLN A 5 -4.13 1.57 -30.13
N VAL A 6 -2.82 1.42 -30.00
CA VAL A 6 -2.17 0.21 -29.47
C VAL A 6 -2.43 0.10 -27.96
N GLU A 7 -2.34 1.20 -27.22
CA GLU A 7 -2.59 1.26 -25.78
C GLU A 7 -4.07 1.00 -25.45
N THR A 8 -5.00 1.63 -26.18
CA THR A 8 -6.44 1.35 -26.07
C THR A 8 -6.76 -0.12 -26.41
N PHE A 9 -6.07 -0.69 -27.38
CA PHE A 9 -6.20 -2.11 -27.75
C PHE A 9 -5.65 -3.04 -26.67
N GLN A 10 -4.56 -2.69 -25.99
CA GLN A 10 -4.03 -3.46 -24.87
C GLN A 10 -4.93 -3.39 -23.61
N MET A 11 -5.51 -2.21 -23.30
CA MET A 11 -6.52 -2.08 -22.25
C MET A 11 -7.78 -2.88 -22.53
N GLN A 12 -8.34 -2.79 -23.74
CA GLN A 12 -9.52 -3.57 -24.14
C GLN A 12 -9.25 -5.07 -24.12
N ASN A 13 -8.04 -5.51 -24.52
CA ASN A 13 -7.65 -6.92 -24.49
C ASN A 13 -7.53 -7.48 -23.06
N LYS A 14 -7.14 -6.65 -22.08
CA LYS A 14 -7.07 -7.07 -20.67
C LYS A 14 -8.46 -7.22 -20.03
N MET A 15 -9.43 -6.38 -20.42
CA MET A 15 -10.83 -6.44 -19.95
C MET A 15 -11.68 -7.53 -20.60
N SER A 16 -11.26 -8.07 -21.74
CA SER A 16 -12.01 -9.09 -22.50
C SER A 16 -11.48 -10.52 -22.34
N LYS A 17 -10.39 -10.71 -21.58
CA LYS A 17 -9.76 -12.02 -21.37
C LYS A 17 -10.25 -12.66 -20.07
N ILE A 18 -10.62 -13.94 -20.13
CA ILE A 18 -10.83 -14.74 -18.92
C ILE A 18 -9.47 -14.92 -18.26
N ALA A 19 -9.31 -14.48 -16.98
CA ALA A 19 -8.08 -14.65 -16.23
C ALA A 19 -7.92 -16.11 -15.78
N GLU A 20 -6.73 -16.66 -15.92
CA GLU A 20 -6.40 -18.02 -15.49
C GLU A 20 -6.27 -18.12 -13.97
N ASN A 21 -5.85 -17.03 -13.32
CA ASN A 21 -5.73 -16.96 -11.87
C ASN A 21 -5.75 -15.49 -11.38
N LEU A 22 -5.85 -15.29 -10.07
CA LEU A 22 -5.99 -13.95 -9.47
C LEU A 22 -4.77 -13.04 -9.65
N THR A 23 -3.56 -13.56 -9.93
CA THR A 23 -2.39 -12.69 -10.14
C THR A 23 -2.51 -11.86 -11.41
N GLU A 24 -3.24 -12.35 -12.42
CA GLU A 24 -3.50 -11.61 -13.66
C GLU A 24 -4.47 -10.42 -13.48
N LEU A 25 -5.21 -10.40 -12.37
CA LEU A 25 -6.16 -9.34 -12.03
C LEU A 25 -5.54 -8.24 -11.13
N ILE A 26 -4.27 -8.39 -10.74
CA ILE A 26 -3.57 -7.37 -9.95
C ILE A 26 -3.28 -6.14 -10.81
N GLY A 27 -3.53 -4.98 -10.25
CA GLY A 27 -3.31 -3.69 -10.92
C GLY A 27 -4.54 -3.20 -11.70
N TRP A 28 -4.34 -2.11 -12.43
CA TRP A 28 -5.40 -1.37 -13.13
C TRP A 28 -6.59 -1.06 -12.20
N THR A 29 -6.27 -0.72 -10.96
CA THR A 29 -7.26 -0.35 -9.96
C THR A 29 -7.93 0.97 -10.34
N PRO A 30 -9.23 1.16 -10.02
CA PRO A 30 -9.95 2.35 -10.42
C PRO A 30 -9.42 3.61 -9.74
N MET A 31 -9.65 4.73 -10.41
CA MET A 31 -9.52 6.06 -9.84
C MET A 31 -10.89 6.72 -9.73
N MET A 32 -11.12 7.49 -8.66
CA MET A 32 -12.41 8.12 -8.40
C MET A 32 -12.22 9.56 -7.94
N ARG A 33 -12.94 10.48 -8.56
CA ARG A 33 -13.02 11.88 -8.12
C ARG A 33 -13.90 11.98 -6.89
N LEU A 34 -13.40 12.59 -5.82
CA LEU A 34 -14.11 12.71 -4.53
C LEU A 34 -15.00 13.97 -4.49
N SER A 35 -16.00 14.02 -5.37
CA SER A 35 -16.79 15.23 -5.62
C SER A 35 -17.65 15.67 -4.44
N ALA A 36 -18.32 14.71 -3.77
CA ALA A 36 -19.14 15.02 -2.59
C ALA A 36 -18.28 15.37 -1.38
N TYR A 37 -17.14 14.68 -1.21
CA TYR A 37 -16.16 14.98 -0.16
C TYR A 37 -15.61 16.40 -0.32
N MET A 38 -15.16 16.79 -1.51
CA MET A 38 -14.67 18.14 -1.80
C MET A 38 -15.73 19.21 -1.53
N LYS A 39 -16.95 18.97 -1.97
CA LYS A 39 -18.07 19.91 -1.73
C LYS A 39 -18.34 20.08 -0.23
N THR A 40 -18.39 19.00 0.53
CA THR A 40 -18.64 19.02 1.98
C THR A 40 -17.55 19.79 2.73
N ASN A 41 -16.31 19.67 2.29
CA ASN A 41 -15.15 20.33 2.91
C ASN A 41 -14.81 21.69 2.26
N SER A 42 -15.64 22.21 1.34
CA SER A 42 -15.45 23.50 0.64
C SER A 42 -14.07 23.62 -0.04
N LEU A 43 -13.56 22.51 -0.62
CA LEU A 43 -12.25 22.46 -1.27
C LEU A 43 -12.33 23.00 -2.71
N GLN A 44 -11.28 23.72 -3.12
CA GLN A 44 -11.17 24.27 -4.48
C GLN A 44 -10.26 23.45 -5.40
N ALA A 45 -9.43 22.58 -4.85
CA ALA A 45 -8.64 21.62 -5.61
C ALA A 45 -9.47 20.39 -6.00
N ASP A 46 -9.04 19.67 -7.03
CA ASP A 46 -9.67 18.44 -7.50
C ASP A 46 -8.96 17.22 -6.90
N ILE A 47 -9.58 16.55 -5.93
CA ILE A 47 -9.00 15.35 -5.28
C ILE A 47 -9.49 14.09 -6.00
N VAL A 48 -8.53 13.29 -6.49
CA VAL A 48 -8.78 12.01 -7.15
C VAL A 48 -8.11 10.88 -6.35
N ALA A 49 -8.90 9.89 -5.95
CA ALA A 49 -8.44 8.74 -5.19
C ALA A 49 -8.03 7.58 -6.12
N LYS A 50 -6.82 7.02 -5.94
CA LYS A 50 -6.40 5.72 -6.48
C LYS A 50 -6.81 4.65 -5.48
N ILE A 51 -7.74 3.76 -5.85
CA ILE A 51 -8.42 2.84 -4.91
C ILE A 51 -7.81 1.44 -5.01
N GLU A 52 -6.79 1.17 -4.20
CA GLU A 52 -6.02 -0.08 -4.23
C GLU A 52 -6.72 -1.28 -3.55
N SER A 53 -7.85 -1.04 -2.88
CA SER A 53 -8.70 -2.13 -2.36
C SER A 53 -9.34 -2.99 -3.46
N PHE A 54 -9.35 -2.55 -4.70
CA PHE A 54 -9.82 -3.32 -5.85
C PHE A 54 -8.82 -4.38 -6.35
N ASN A 55 -7.60 -4.41 -5.82
CA ASN A 55 -6.73 -5.57 -6.05
C ASN A 55 -7.36 -6.85 -5.45
N PRO A 56 -7.11 -8.04 -6.03
CA PRO A 56 -7.73 -9.31 -5.58
C PRO A 56 -7.53 -9.64 -4.10
N SER A 57 -6.37 -9.26 -3.52
CA SER A 57 -6.16 -9.41 -2.07
C SER A 57 -6.75 -8.26 -1.24
N GLY A 58 -7.49 -7.33 -1.86
CA GLY A 58 -8.13 -6.19 -1.20
C GLY A 58 -7.18 -5.09 -0.74
N SER A 59 -5.96 -5.01 -1.29
CA SER A 59 -5.01 -3.96 -0.94
C SER A 59 -3.88 -3.77 -1.97
N VAL A 60 -3.18 -2.65 -1.86
CA VAL A 60 -1.95 -2.31 -2.59
C VAL A 60 -0.86 -3.38 -2.47
N LYS A 61 -0.87 -4.19 -1.41
CA LYS A 61 0.16 -5.21 -1.14
C LYS A 61 0.06 -6.43 -2.05
N ALA A 62 -1.04 -6.64 -2.79
CA ALA A 62 -1.08 -7.63 -3.86
C ALA A 62 0.06 -7.42 -4.87
N ARG A 63 0.32 -6.17 -5.24
CA ARG A 63 1.38 -5.80 -6.19
C ARG A 63 2.77 -6.13 -5.65
N ALA A 64 3.09 -5.65 -4.45
CA ALA A 64 4.40 -5.87 -3.83
C ALA A 64 4.66 -7.37 -3.57
N ALA A 65 3.64 -8.10 -3.08
CA ALA A 65 3.74 -9.53 -2.83
C ALA A 65 4.07 -10.32 -4.12
N LEU A 66 3.34 -10.05 -5.21
CA LEU A 66 3.60 -10.69 -6.50
C LEU A 66 5.01 -10.35 -6.99
N ALA A 67 5.38 -9.07 -6.99
CA ALA A 67 6.67 -8.62 -7.50
C ALA A 67 7.86 -9.21 -6.74
N MET A 68 7.78 -9.27 -5.39
CA MET A 68 8.85 -9.85 -4.57
C MET A 68 9.02 -11.35 -4.81
N ILE A 69 7.92 -12.09 -5.01
CA ILE A 69 7.97 -13.52 -5.32
C ILE A 69 8.53 -13.73 -6.74
N GLU A 70 8.04 -13.01 -7.74
CA GLU A 70 8.50 -13.16 -9.12
C GLU A 70 9.95 -12.71 -9.33
N ASP A 71 10.39 -11.69 -8.61
CA ASP A 71 11.80 -11.30 -8.61
C ASP A 71 12.68 -12.41 -8.04
N ALA A 72 12.27 -13.02 -6.93
CA ALA A 72 12.98 -14.12 -6.31
C ALA A 72 13.05 -15.37 -7.21
N GLU A 73 11.95 -15.69 -7.92
CA GLU A 73 11.92 -16.76 -8.93
C GLU A 73 12.90 -16.48 -10.07
N ARG A 74 12.83 -15.28 -10.64
CA ARG A 74 13.70 -14.86 -11.76
C ARG A 74 15.19 -14.89 -11.38
N ARG A 75 15.50 -14.56 -10.14
CA ARG A 75 16.88 -14.58 -9.60
C ARG A 75 17.34 -15.95 -9.10
N GLY A 76 16.47 -16.96 -9.16
CA GLY A 76 16.77 -18.31 -8.65
C GLY A 76 16.89 -18.42 -7.13
N LEU A 77 16.40 -17.41 -6.40
CA LEU A 77 16.36 -17.40 -4.92
C LEU A 77 15.18 -18.19 -4.36
N LEU A 78 14.13 -18.35 -5.16
CA LEU A 78 12.93 -19.10 -4.81
C LEU A 78 12.67 -20.17 -5.88
N THR A 79 12.74 -21.45 -5.46
CA THR A 79 12.52 -22.60 -6.33
C THR A 79 11.13 -23.20 -6.14
N PRO A 80 10.54 -23.91 -7.12
CA PRO A 80 9.23 -24.52 -6.97
C PRO A 80 9.13 -25.40 -5.72
N GLY A 81 8.06 -25.22 -4.94
CA GLY A 81 7.82 -25.94 -3.68
C GLY A 81 8.62 -25.44 -2.47
N ALA A 82 9.45 -24.42 -2.60
CA ALA A 82 10.17 -23.80 -1.49
C ALA A 82 9.22 -23.16 -0.46
N THR A 83 9.74 -22.89 0.72
CA THR A 83 9.00 -22.20 1.80
C THR A 83 9.31 -20.71 1.78
N ILE A 84 8.25 -19.89 1.83
CA ILE A 84 8.33 -18.45 2.04
C ILE A 84 8.08 -18.16 3.52
N ILE A 85 8.88 -17.30 4.13
CA ILE A 85 8.74 -16.88 5.54
C ILE A 85 8.72 -15.36 5.58
N GLU A 86 7.73 -14.74 6.25
CA GLU A 86 7.69 -13.27 6.42
C GLU A 86 7.12 -12.89 7.78
N PRO A 87 7.75 -11.94 8.51
CA PRO A 87 7.20 -11.42 9.75
C PRO A 87 6.15 -10.36 9.46
N THR A 88 4.90 -10.77 9.32
CA THR A 88 3.80 -9.84 9.02
C THR A 88 2.43 -10.43 9.37
N SER A 89 1.54 -9.58 9.87
CA SER A 89 0.14 -9.92 10.12
C SER A 89 -0.83 -9.06 9.29
N GLY A 90 -0.29 -8.14 8.49
CA GLY A 90 -1.07 -7.16 7.74
C GLY A 90 -1.32 -7.56 6.29
N ASN A 91 -1.61 -6.56 5.48
CA ASN A 91 -1.92 -6.69 4.05
C ASN A 91 -0.85 -7.42 3.24
N THR A 92 0.44 -7.28 3.62
CA THR A 92 1.53 -8.03 2.97
C THR A 92 1.36 -9.52 3.16
N GLY A 93 1.03 -9.98 4.38
CA GLY A 93 0.76 -11.40 4.65
C GLY A 93 -0.39 -11.94 3.80
N ILE A 94 -1.46 -11.15 3.63
CA ILE A 94 -2.61 -11.53 2.79
C ILE A 94 -2.20 -11.61 1.32
N GLY A 95 -1.44 -10.64 0.83
CA GLY A 95 -0.91 -10.66 -0.54
C GLY A 95 0.01 -11.84 -0.80
N LEU A 96 0.96 -12.11 0.12
CA LEU A 96 1.86 -13.26 0.04
C LEU A 96 1.09 -14.58 0.09
N ALA A 97 0.07 -14.69 0.96
CA ALA A 97 -0.73 -15.91 1.07
C ALA A 97 -1.49 -16.20 -0.23
N MET A 98 -2.11 -15.19 -0.84
CA MET A 98 -2.77 -15.32 -2.14
C MET A 98 -1.78 -15.78 -3.23
N VAL A 99 -0.63 -15.13 -3.37
CA VAL A 99 0.34 -15.46 -4.42
C VAL A 99 0.99 -16.82 -4.17
N ALA A 100 1.36 -17.13 -2.92
CA ALA A 100 1.95 -18.42 -2.55
C ALA A 100 1.01 -19.59 -2.86
N THR A 101 -0.28 -19.45 -2.54
CA THR A 101 -1.30 -20.47 -2.88
C THR A 101 -1.40 -20.70 -4.38
N ILE A 102 -1.44 -19.62 -5.18
CA ILE A 102 -1.55 -19.73 -6.65
C ILE A 102 -0.30 -20.38 -7.26
N LYS A 103 0.88 -20.02 -6.77
CA LYS A 103 2.17 -20.51 -7.29
C LYS A 103 2.65 -21.83 -6.65
N GLY A 104 1.90 -22.37 -5.68
CA GLY A 104 2.21 -23.64 -5.03
C GLY A 104 3.38 -23.59 -4.03
N TYR A 105 3.60 -22.45 -3.39
CA TYR A 105 4.58 -22.26 -2.34
C TYR A 105 3.97 -22.52 -0.96
N ARG A 106 4.77 -23.11 -0.07
CA ARG A 106 4.47 -23.12 1.36
C ARG A 106 4.73 -21.73 1.94
N LEU A 107 3.81 -21.20 2.75
CA LEU A 107 3.99 -19.89 3.39
C LEU A 107 3.88 -20.02 4.91
N ILE A 108 4.88 -19.49 5.61
CA ILE A 108 4.90 -19.34 7.06
C ILE A 108 4.92 -17.84 7.40
N LEU A 109 3.96 -17.40 8.19
CA LEU A 109 3.90 -16.03 8.69
C LEU A 109 4.11 -16.00 10.19
N THR A 110 5.05 -15.19 10.66
CA THR A 110 5.27 -14.96 12.09
C THR A 110 4.57 -13.67 12.50
N MET A 111 3.87 -13.71 13.63
CA MET A 111 3.12 -12.55 14.14
C MET A 111 2.85 -12.65 15.64
N PRO A 112 2.63 -11.51 16.34
CA PRO A 112 2.22 -11.53 17.74
C PRO A 112 0.86 -12.22 17.94
N ASP A 113 0.70 -12.94 19.04
CA ASP A 113 -0.55 -13.62 19.42
C ASP A 113 -1.71 -12.65 19.75
N THR A 114 -1.40 -11.38 19.89
CA THR A 114 -2.38 -10.28 20.05
C THR A 114 -3.08 -9.88 18.74
N MET A 115 -2.67 -10.43 17.59
CA MET A 115 -3.35 -10.16 16.33
C MET A 115 -4.77 -10.71 16.30
N SER A 116 -5.69 -9.96 15.72
CA SER A 116 -7.11 -10.30 15.72
C SER A 116 -7.38 -11.69 15.10
N GLU A 117 -8.42 -12.36 15.63
CA GLU A 117 -8.78 -13.70 15.16
C GLU A 117 -9.23 -13.68 13.69
N GLU A 118 -9.92 -12.63 13.26
CA GLU A 118 -10.33 -12.47 11.86
C GLU A 118 -9.11 -12.48 10.91
N ARG A 119 -8.03 -11.75 11.26
CA ARG A 119 -6.80 -11.75 10.46
C ARG A 119 -6.15 -13.11 10.41
N ARG A 120 -6.05 -13.79 11.55
CA ARG A 120 -5.49 -15.15 11.62
C ARG A 120 -6.33 -16.15 10.80
N THR A 121 -7.64 -16.06 10.90
CA THR A 121 -8.57 -16.91 10.14
C THR A 121 -8.45 -16.65 8.63
N LEU A 122 -8.39 -15.41 8.19
CA LEU A 122 -8.22 -15.06 6.79
C LEU A 122 -6.91 -15.63 6.21
N LEU A 123 -5.79 -15.48 6.91
CA LEU A 123 -4.50 -15.99 6.47
C LEU A 123 -4.48 -17.53 6.39
N LYS A 124 -5.08 -18.21 7.38
CA LYS A 124 -5.25 -19.68 7.35
C LYS A 124 -6.17 -20.13 6.21
N ALA A 125 -7.21 -19.37 5.88
CA ALA A 125 -8.10 -19.68 4.76
C ALA A 125 -7.37 -19.65 3.41
N TYR A 126 -6.33 -18.82 3.28
CA TYR A 126 -5.42 -18.82 2.13
C TYR A 126 -4.31 -19.90 2.23
N GLY A 127 -4.33 -20.76 3.25
CA GLY A 127 -3.33 -21.85 3.41
C GLY A 127 -2.02 -21.45 4.09
N ALA A 128 -1.90 -20.24 4.65
CA ALA A 128 -0.70 -19.85 5.36
C ALA A 128 -0.59 -20.57 6.73
N GLU A 129 0.62 -21.00 7.06
CA GLU A 129 0.98 -21.47 8.40
C GLU A 129 1.34 -20.27 9.28
N LEU A 130 0.74 -20.21 10.48
CA LEU A 130 0.96 -19.11 11.40
C LEU A 130 1.80 -19.55 12.58
N VAL A 131 2.91 -18.86 12.81
CA VAL A 131 3.75 -19.01 14.00
C VAL A 131 3.55 -17.79 14.88
N LEU A 132 2.85 -17.99 16.00
CA LEU A 132 2.53 -16.93 16.94
C LEU A 132 3.71 -16.72 17.91
N THR A 133 4.02 -15.45 18.17
CA THR A 133 5.04 -15.03 19.13
C THR A 133 4.39 -14.27 20.30
N PRO A 134 5.01 -14.23 21.49
CA PRO A 134 4.46 -13.50 22.62
C PRO A 134 4.15 -12.04 22.29
N GLY A 135 2.92 -11.59 22.57
CA GLY A 135 2.48 -10.21 22.30
C GLY A 135 3.32 -9.16 23.01
N SER A 136 3.91 -9.51 24.17
CA SER A 136 4.82 -8.64 24.91
C SER A 136 6.11 -8.29 24.15
N GLU A 137 6.50 -9.09 23.16
CA GLU A 137 7.67 -8.86 22.32
C GLU A 137 7.34 -8.07 21.04
N GLY A 138 6.07 -7.85 20.77
CA GLY A 138 5.59 -7.12 19.60
C GLY A 138 6.12 -7.67 18.28
N ILE A 139 6.27 -6.79 17.30
CA ILE A 139 6.78 -7.17 15.97
C ILE A 139 8.26 -7.62 16.00
N ALA A 140 9.05 -7.12 16.94
CA ALA A 140 10.45 -7.52 17.07
C ALA A 140 10.60 -9.01 17.39
N GLY A 141 9.74 -9.58 18.24
CA GLY A 141 9.67 -11.03 18.49
C GLY A 141 9.35 -11.83 17.24
N SER A 142 8.42 -11.32 16.44
CA SER A 142 8.04 -11.97 15.17
C SER A 142 9.17 -11.93 14.14
N ILE A 143 9.88 -10.82 14.04
CA ILE A 143 11.06 -10.69 13.16
C ILE A 143 12.14 -11.70 13.58
N ARG A 144 12.51 -11.75 14.86
CA ARG A 144 13.48 -12.72 15.38
C ARG A 144 13.06 -14.15 15.05
N LYS A 145 11.79 -14.49 15.29
CA LYS A 145 11.26 -15.83 15.00
C LYS A 145 11.30 -16.18 13.52
N ALA A 146 11.06 -15.23 12.63
CA ALA A 146 11.18 -15.44 11.19
C ALA A 146 12.60 -15.77 10.77
N TYR A 147 13.61 -15.07 11.32
CA TYR A 147 15.02 -15.38 11.06
C TYR A 147 15.45 -16.75 11.61
N GLU A 148 15.02 -17.12 12.83
CA GLU A 148 15.26 -18.46 13.39
C GLU A 148 14.72 -19.58 12.46
N LEU A 149 13.51 -19.38 11.92
CA LEU A 149 12.90 -20.31 10.97
C LEU A 149 13.67 -20.35 9.64
N LEU A 150 14.08 -19.18 9.14
CA LEU A 150 14.86 -19.09 7.89
C LEU A 150 16.19 -19.85 8.01
N GLU A 151 16.91 -19.68 9.10
CA GLU A 151 18.17 -20.39 9.37
C GLU A 151 17.97 -21.90 9.52
N SER A 152 16.84 -22.33 10.09
CA SER A 152 16.54 -23.76 10.29
C SER A 152 15.99 -24.49 9.05
N MET A 153 15.63 -23.76 7.99
CA MET A 153 15.00 -24.29 6.78
C MET A 153 15.83 -23.99 5.53
N PRO A 154 16.79 -24.85 5.15
CA PRO A 154 17.56 -24.63 3.93
C PRO A 154 16.67 -24.49 2.70
N GLY A 155 16.93 -23.48 1.89
CA GLY A 155 16.15 -23.15 0.69
C GLY A 155 14.86 -22.36 0.95
N ALA A 156 14.56 -21.97 2.20
CA ALA A 156 13.50 -21.02 2.49
C ALA A 156 13.91 -19.60 2.04
N PHE A 157 12.90 -18.81 1.66
CA PHE A 157 13.06 -17.43 1.19
C PHE A 157 12.28 -16.46 2.08
N MET A 158 12.89 -15.32 2.39
CA MET A 158 12.22 -14.21 3.09
C MET A 158 12.13 -13.00 2.17
N PRO A 159 10.91 -12.55 1.82
CA PRO A 159 10.68 -11.40 0.95
C PRO A 159 11.27 -10.09 1.46
N GLN A 160 11.28 -9.85 2.77
CA GLN A 160 11.82 -8.64 3.40
C GLN A 160 11.20 -7.35 2.86
N GLN A 161 9.89 -7.17 3.05
CA GLN A 161 9.10 -6.09 2.44
C GLN A 161 9.65 -4.67 2.63
N PHE A 162 10.47 -4.42 3.66
CA PHE A 162 10.99 -3.09 3.97
C PHE A 162 12.30 -2.74 3.24
N SER A 163 13.01 -3.74 2.68
CA SER A 163 14.31 -3.57 2.00
C SER A 163 14.33 -4.14 0.59
N ASN A 164 13.33 -4.92 0.20
CA ASN A 164 13.28 -5.55 -1.13
C ASN A 164 12.90 -4.53 -2.21
N MET A 165 13.85 -4.26 -3.12
CA MET A 165 13.67 -3.27 -4.19
C MET A 165 12.62 -3.65 -5.24
N ALA A 166 12.17 -4.92 -5.31
CA ALA A 166 11.03 -5.30 -6.14
C ALA A 166 9.73 -4.62 -5.70
N ASN A 167 9.63 -4.24 -4.40
CA ASN A 167 8.49 -3.51 -3.87
C ASN A 167 8.36 -2.10 -4.49
N PRO A 168 9.33 -1.17 -4.41
CA PRO A 168 9.19 0.12 -5.10
C PRO A 168 9.18 -0.04 -6.63
N ALA A 169 9.91 -1.00 -7.20
CA ALA A 169 9.99 -1.19 -8.64
C ALA A 169 8.63 -1.51 -9.29
N ILE A 170 7.78 -2.34 -8.65
CA ILE A 170 6.45 -2.64 -9.20
C ILE A 170 5.55 -1.41 -9.23
N HIS A 171 5.67 -0.52 -8.25
CA HIS A 171 4.90 0.71 -8.21
C HIS A 171 5.38 1.73 -9.25
N GLU A 172 6.68 1.77 -9.51
CA GLU A 172 7.28 2.57 -10.58
C GLU A 172 6.81 2.09 -11.96
N GLN A 173 6.77 0.76 -12.18
CA GLN A 173 6.45 0.15 -13.46
C GLN A 173 4.95 0.07 -13.76
N THR A 174 4.09 0.05 -12.74
CA THR A 174 2.64 -0.19 -12.91
C THR A 174 1.78 0.90 -12.31
N THR A 175 1.76 1.06 -10.99
CA THR A 175 0.83 1.97 -10.29
C THR A 175 1.00 3.42 -10.75
N ALA A 176 2.24 3.86 -10.94
CA ALA A 176 2.55 5.21 -11.41
C ALA A 176 2.05 5.43 -12.85
N GLU A 177 2.25 4.45 -13.73
CA GLU A 177 1.77 4.54 -15.12
C GLU A 177 0.24 4.55 -15.18
N GLU A 178 -0.42 3.68 -14.41
CA GLU A 178 -1.88 3.67 -14.31
C GLU A 178 -2.43 5.05 -13.88
N ILE A 179 -1.76 5.71 -12.92
CA ILE A 179 -2.12 7.07 -12.47
C ILE A 179 -1.85 8.07 -13.60
N TRP A 180 -0.67 8.05 -14.19
CA TRP A 180 -0.26 8.98 -15.25
C TRP A 180 -1.19 8.93 -16.46
N GLU A 181 -1.48 7.72 -16.96
CA GLU A 181 -2.38 7.50 -18.09
C GLU A 181 -3.82 7.95 -17.78
N THR A 182 -4.37 7.54 -16.63
CA THR A 182 -5.73 7.89 -16.23
C THR A 182 -5.90 9.40 -16.06
N MET A 183 -4.90 10.08 -15.52
CA MET A 183 -4.90 11.52 -15.30
C MET A 183 -4.48 12.32 -16.54
N GLN A 184 -4.02 11.65 -17.61
CA GLN A 184 -3.48 12.28 -18.82
C GLN A 184 -2.37 13.31 -18.51
N GLY A 185 -1.56 13.01 -17.50
CA GLY A 185 -0.47 13.86 -17.04
C GLY A 185 -0.88 15.10 -16.22
N ASP A 186 -2.16 15.34 -16.04
CA ASP A 186 -2.66 16.50 -15.27
C ASP A 186 -2.69 16.19 -13.77
N ILE A 187 -1.52 16.25 -13.14
CA ILE A 187 -1.27 15.94 -11.72
C ILE A 187 -0.44 17.07 -11.12
N ALA A 188 -0.97 17.78 -10.13
CA ALA A 188 -0.23 18.79 -9.38
C ALA A 188 0.51 18.19 -8.17
N ALA A 189 -0.12 17.22 -7.49
CA ALA A 189 0.47 16.56 -6.34
C ALA A 189 0.04 15.08 -6.26
N PHE A 190 0.92 14.26 -5.67
CA PHE A 190 0.64 12.88 -5.29
C PHE A 190 0.87 12.70 -3.80
N VAL A 191 -0.12 12.13 -3.09
CA VAL A 191 -0.12 11.96 -1.64
C VAL A 191 -0.27 10.49 -1.27
N ALA A 192 0.65 9.96 -0.46
CA ALA A 192 0.55 8.60 0.07
C ALA A 192 1.19 8.45 1.44
N GLY A 193 0.62 7.55 2.26
CA GLY A 193 1.20 7.16 3.54
C GLY A 193 2.44 6.27 3.38
N VAL A 194 3.42 6.45 4.27
CA VAL A 194 4.67 5.68 4.26
C VAL A 194 4.64 4.56 5.29
N GLY A 195 4.47 3.31 4.81
CA GLY A 195 4.66 2.09 5.60
C GLY A 195 6.01 1.45 5.26
N THR A 196 6.08 0.67 4.18
CA THR A 196 7.35 0.09 3.69
C THR A 196 8.17 1.04 2.81
N GLY A 197 7.63 2.21 2.47
CA GLY A 197 8.25 3.16 1.56
C GLY A 197 8.03 2.86 0.06
N GLY A 198 7.80 1.60 -0.29
CA GLY A 198 7.78 1.16 -1.69
C GLY A 198 6.76 1.89 -2.57
N THR A 199 5.53 2.06 -2.09
CA THR A 199 4.46 2.71 -2.85
C THR A 199 4.79 4.17 -3.18
N LEU A 200 5.12 4.97 -2.15
CA LEU A 200 5.44 6.38 -2.33
C LEU A 200 6.67 6.57 -3.21
N SER A 201 7.75 5.83 -2.91
CA SER A 201 9.03 5.97 -3.60
C SER A 201 8.95 5.54 -5.08
N GLY A 202 8.30 4.40 -5.35
CA GLY A 202 8.14 3.92 -6.72
C GLY A 202 7.28 4.87 -7.56
N ILE A 203 6.12 5.26 -7.04
CA ILE A 203 5.21 6.19 -7.74
C ILE A 203 5.88 7.56 -7.89
N GLY A 204 6.46 8.09 -6.81
CA GLY A 204 7.10 9.42 -6.81
C GLY A 204 8.24 9.49 -7.82
N ARG A 205 9.10 8.46 -7.87
CA ARG A 205 10.19 8.38 -8.85
C ARG A 205 9.69 8.44 -10.28
N ARG A 206 8.68 7.65 -10.61
CA ARG A 206 8.14 7.61 -11.96
C ARG A 206 7.38 8.87 -12.35
N LEU A 207 6.56 9.40 -11.46
CA LEU A 207 5.84 10.66 -11.72
C LEU A 207 6.82 11.83 -11.91
N LYS A 208 7.90 11.91 -11.12
CA LYS A 208 8.98 12.90 -11.30
C LYS A 208 9.73 12.74 -12.62
N GLN A 209 9.89 11.52 -13.14
CA GLN A 209 10.46 11.28 -14.48
C GLN A 209 9.54 11.82 -15.58
N HIS A 210 8.23 11.68 -15.42
CA HIS A 210 7.25 12.24 -16.36
C HIS A 210 7.15 13.77 -16.27
N ASN A 211 7.11 14.30 -15.06
CA ASN A 211 7.05 15.74 -14.80
C ASN A 211 7.65 16.04 -13.42
N ALA A 212 8.81 16.69 -13.41
CA ALA A 212 9.55 17.02 -12.18
C ALA A 212 8.81 17.99 -11.24
N GLU A 213 7.83 18.73 -11.77
CA GLU A 213 7.03 19.72 -11.01
C GLU A 213 5.90 19.08 -10.17
N ILE A 214 5.64 17.77 -10.31
CA ILE A 214 4.64 17.09 -9.49
C ILE A 214 5.11 17.06 -8.04
N HIS A 215 4.31 17.60 -7.13
CA HIS A 215 4.61 17.65 -5.70
C HIS A 215 4.34 16.30 -5.04
N ILE A 216 5.37 15.63 -4.56
CA ILE A 216 5.29 14.31 -3.90
C ILE A 216 5.24 14.49 -2.39
N VAL A 217 4.12 14.07 -1.78
CA VAL A 217 3.85 14.26 -0.35
C VAL A 217 3.81 12.93 0.37
N ALA A 218 4.74 12.75 1.29
CA ALA A 218 4.78 11.62 2.21
C ALA A 218 3.91 11.90 3.44
N VAL A 219 3.21 10.88 3.93
CA VAL A 219 2.40 11.00 5.15
C VAL A 219 2.92 10.04 6.21
N GLU A 220 3.14 10.56 7.42
CA GLU A 220 3.55 9.80 8.59
C GLU A 220 2.66 10.11 9.81
N PRO A 221 2.64 9.25 10.87
CA PRO A 221 1.89 9.55 12.08
C PRO A 221 2.50 10.72 12.87
N SER A 222 1.67 11.63 13.37
CA SER A 222 2.15 12.77 14.18
C SER A 222 2.80 12.33 15.50
N ALA A 223 2.46 11.15 16.01
CA ALA A 223 3.08 10.55 17.19
C ALA A 223 4.41 9.84 16.88
N SER A 224 4.79 9.65 15.61
CA SER A 224 6.00 8.93 15.19
C SER A 224 6.56 9.54 13.91
N GLN A 225 7.19 10.72 14.04
CA GLN A 225 7.63 11.54 12.89
C GLN A 225 9.08 11.21 12.51
N VAL A 226 9.35 9.94 12.25
CA VAL A 226 10.72 9.46 11.94
C VAL A 226 11.23 9.94 10.58
N LEU A 227 10.36 10.18 9.60
CA LEU A 227 10.74 10.73 8.29
C LEU A 227 11.22 12.18 8.42
N GLN A 228 10.72 12.91 9.41
CA GLN A 228 11.14 14.28 9.75
C GLN A 228 12.28 14.30 10.77
N GLY A 229 12.90 13.14 11.07
CA GLY A 229 14.04 13.04 12.00
C GLY A 229 13.68 13.17 13.47
N ARG A 230 12.42 12.97 13.86
CA ARG A 230 11.96 12.97 15.25
C ARG A 230 11.91 11.54 15.82
N GLU A 231 11.63 11.42 17.10
CA GLU A 231 11.54 10.13 17.77
C GLU A 231 10.34 9.32 17.31
N ALA A 232 10.51 7.99 17.32
CA ALA A 232 9.45 7.04 17.09
C ALA A 232 8.49 7.00 18.30
N GLY A 233 7.20 6.85 18.03
CA GLY A 233 6.17 6.78 19.06
C GLY A 233 5.02 5.86 18.72
N ALA A 234 4.23 5.47 19.72
CA ALA A 234 3.06 4.63 19.51
C ALA A 234 1.92 5.43 18.86
N HIS A 235 1.27 4.83 17.85
CA HIS A 235 0.14 5.40 17.12
C HIS A 235 -0.83 4.29 16.68
N LYS A 236 -2.03 4.69 16.22
CA LYS A 236 -3.08 3.77 15.75
C LYS A 236 -3.23 3.75 14.22
N LEU A 237 -2.39 4.45 13.47
CA LEU A 237 -2.43 4.50 12.01
C LEU A 237 -1.85 3.21 11.41
N GLN A 238 -2.67 2.13 11.45
CA GLN A 238 -2.26 0.84 10.91
C GLN A 238 -1.91 0.93 9.42
N GLY A 239 -0.77 0.32 9.04
CA GLY A 239 -0.30 0.26 7.65
C GLY A 239 0.76 1.29 7.28
N ILE A 240 0.97 2.32 8.10
CA ILE A 240 2.04 3.33 7.96
C ILE A 240 2.78 3.51 9.29
N GLY A 241 3.89 4.25 9.29
CA GLY A 241 4.63 4.56 10.50
C GLY A 241 5.31 3.32 11.11
N ALA A 242 6.29 2.76 10.42
CA ALA A 242 7.02 1.55 10.87
C ALA A 242 7.94 1.79 12.08
N ASN A 243 8.01 3.02 12.61
CA ASN A 243 8.89 3.46 13.69
C ASN A 243 10.39 3.45 13.33
N PHE A 244 10.72 3.30 12.08
CA PHE A 244 12.05 3.44 11.47
C PHE A 244 11.89 3.89 10.01
N ILE A 245 12.98 4.37 9.40
CA ILE A 245 13.01 4.73 7.98
C ILE A 245 13.32 3.45 7.17
N PRO A 246 12.37 2.96 6.34
CA PRO A 246 12.60 1.76 5.52
C PRO A 246 13.66 2.00 4.45
N GLU A 247 14.43 0.96 4.09
CA GLU A 247 15.39 1.03 2.99
C GLU A 247 14.76 1.34 1.63
N ASN A 248 13.50 0.93 1.44
CA ASN A 248 12.72 1.24 0.24
C ASN A 248 12.26 2.71 0.14
N TYR A 249 12.39 3.49 1.23
CA TYR A 249 12.01 4.89 1.22
C TYR A 249 13.07 5.75 0.55
N ASP A 250 12.69 6.42 -0.50
CA ASP A 250 13.54 7.32 -1.27
C ASP A 250 13.18 8.78 -0.95
N ALA A 251 13.93 9.38 -0.02
CA ALA A 251 13.71 10.75 0.39
C ALA A 251 13.97 11.76 -0.74
N SER A 252 14.75 11.39 -1.77
CA SER A 252 15.12 12.30 -2.87
C SER A 252 13.96 12.66 -3.78
N VAL A 253 12.88 11.86 -3.78
CA VAL A 253 11.69 12.13 -4.59
C VAL A 253 10.59 12.86 -3.81
N VAL A 254 10.76 13.03 -2.49
CA VAL A 254 9.76 13.61 -1.59
C VAL A 254 9.98 15.11 -1.46
N ASP A 255 8.98 15.89 -1.76
CA ASP A 255 9.01 17.35 -1.62
C ASP A 255 8.51 17.82 -0.25
N GLU A 256 7.57 17.09 0.34
CA GLU A 256 6.97 17.45 1.64
C GLU A 256 6.62 16.20 2.45
N VAL A 257 6.75 16.29 3.79
CA VAL A 257 6.26 15.28 4.73
C VAL A 257 5.19 15.90 5.62
N ILE A 258 3.99 15.35 5.61
CA ILE A 258 2.86 15.79 6.45
C ILE A 258 2.62 14.76 7.55
N ALA A 259 2.67 15.23 8.80
CA ALA A 259 2.35 14.42 9.96
C ALA A 259 0.84 14.51 10.26
N VAL A 260 0.19 13.36 10.43
CA VAL A 260 -1.26 13.24 10.67
C VAL A 260 -1.51 12.47 11.96
N SER A 261 -2.44 12.97 12.79
CA SER A 261 -2.86 12.31 14.02
C SER A 261 -3.86 11.17 13.77
N ASP A 262 -4.01 10.30 14.77
CA ASP A 262 -5.01 9.22 14.74
C ASP A 262 -6.43 9.78 14.52
N ASP A 263 -6.80 10.86 15.24
CA ASP A 263 -8.14 11.46 15.17
C ASP A 263 -8.42 12.08 13.81
N GLU A 264 -7.46 12.77 13.21
CA GLU A 264 -7.58 13.36 11.86
C GLU A 264 -7.78 12.28 10.80
N ALA A 265 -7.00 11.20 10.86
CA ALA A 265 -7.16 10.08 9.93
C ALA A 265 -8.52 9.40 10.10
N TYR A 266 -8.98 9.19 11.35
CA TYR A 266 -10.28 8.61 11.65
C TYR A 266 -11.44 9.49 11.17
N ALA A 267 -11.33 10.81 11.37
CA ALA A 267 -12.33 11.77 10.88
C ALA A 267 -12.41 11.73 9.35
N ALA A 268 -11.26 11.65 8.66
CA ALA A 268 -11.21 11.61 7.21
C ALA A 268 -11.89 10.35 6.63
N VAL A 269 -11.65 9.15 7.20
CA VAL A 269 -12.32 7.91 6.70
C VAL A 269 -13.82 7.94 6.97
N ARG A 270 -14.26 8.46 8.12
CA ARG A 270 -15.70 8.62 8.42
C ARG A 270 -16.36 9.59 7.46
N SER A 271 -15.72 10.73 7.21
CA SER A 271 -16.20 11.72 6.23
C SER A 271 -16.29 11.11 4.83
N LEU A 272 -15.27 10.37 4.38
CA LEU A 272 -15.26 9.69 3.08
C LEU A 272 -16.41 8.67 2.97
N ALA A 273 -16.61 7.85 3.99
CA ALA A 273 -17.70 6.87 4.03
C ALA A 273 -19.07 7.55 3.91
N CYS A 274 -19.30 8.65 4.62
CA CYS A 274 -20.57 9.37 4.63
C CYS A 274 -20.82 10.22 3.37
N THR A 275 -19.76 10.68 2.69
CA THR A 275 -19.91 11.55 1.51
C THR A 275 -19.84 10.80 0.19
N GLU A 276 -18.97 9.79 0.09
CA GLU A 276 -18.69 9.06 -1.17
C GLU A 276 -19.13 7.60 -1.11
N ALA A 277 -19.67 7.12 0.02
CA ALA A 277 -19.97 5.70 0.27
C ALA A 277 -18.75 4.78 0.06
N LEU A 278 -17.53 5.32 0.23
CA LEU A 278 -16.27 4.61 0.06
C LEU A 278 -15.62 4.33 1.42
N LEU A 279 -15.52 3.05 1.78
CA LEU A 279 -14.83 2.61 2.98
C LEU A 279 -13.33 2.44 2.69
N ALA A 280 -12.52 3.41 3.12
CA ALA A 280 -11.06 3.29 3.07
C ALA A 280 -10.49 2.87 4.43
N GLY A 281 -9.31 2.24 4.41
CA GLY A 281 -8.57 1.92 5.63
C GLY A 281 -7.96 3.17 6.30
N ILE A 282 -7.48 2.98 7.53
CA ILE A 282 -6.97 4.07 8.38
C ILE A 282 -5.83 4.85 7.73
N SER A 283 -4.88 4.16 7.09
CA SER A 283 -3.78 4.81 6.37
C SER A 283 -4.25 5.61 5.14
N GLY A 284 -5.35 5.16 4.50
CA GLY A 284 -6.03 5.93 3.45
C GLY A 284 -6.64 7.21 3.99
N GLY A 285 -7.20 7.17 5.21
CA GLY A 285 -7.70 8.36 5.91
C GLY A 285 -6.60 9.37 6.22
N ALA A 286 -5.43 8.91 6.67
CA ALA A 286 -4.29 9.78 6.89
C ALA A 286 -3.83 10.46 5.59
N ALA A 287 -3.72 9.70 4.49
CA ALA A 287 -3.38 10.25 3.18
C ALA A 287 -4.45 11.25 2.68
N LEU A 288 -5.73 10.94 2.87
CA LEU A 288 -6.83 11.82 2.49
C LEU A 288 -6.83 13.12 3.30
N HIS A 289 -6.57 13.04 4.62
CA HIS A 289 -6.44 14.25 5.44
C HIS A 289 -5.31 15.16 4.93
N ALA A 290 -4.13 14.59 4.67
CA ALA A 290 -3.01 15.33 4.10
C ALA A 290 -3.35 15.97 2.73
N ALA A 291 -4.04 15.22 1.85
CA ALA A 291 -4.52 15.75 0.58
C ALA A 291 -5.53 16.90 0.78
N THR A 292 -6.36 16.84 1.82
CA THR A 292 -7.29 17.92 2.19
C THR A 292 -6.54 19.18 2.61
N LEU A 293 -5.48 19.04 3.42
CA LEU A 293 -4.64 20.17 3.81
C LEU A 293 -3.98 20.85 2.60
N LEU A 294 -3.51 20.08 1.63
CA LEU A 294 -3.00 20.63 0.36
C LEU A 294 -4.11 21.34 -0.43
N ALA A 295 -5.29 20.71 -0.53
CA ALA A 295 -6.42 21.24 -1.29
C ALA A 295 -6.98 22.57 -0.75
N GLN A 296 -6.67 22.91 0.50
CA GLN A 296 -7.01 24.20 1.13
C GLN A 296 -6.01 25.31 0.80
N ARG A 297 -4.85 24.98 0.24
CA ARG A 297 -3.83 25.97 -0.11
C ARG A 297 -4.18 26.65 -1.43
N PRO A 298 -4.03 27.99 -1.54
CA PRO A 298 -4.41 28.74 -2.75
C PRO A 298 -3.73 28.26 -4.03
N GLU A 299 -2.49 27.80 -3.94
CA GLU A 299 -1.71 27.30 -5.07
C GLU A 299 -2.26 26.03 -5.73
N TYR A 300 -3.14 25.30 -5.02
CA TYR A 300 -3.81 24.11 -5.57
C TYR A 300 -5.23 24.37 -6.07
N ALA A 301 -5.74 25.61 -5.98
CA ALA A 301 -7.08 25.92 -6.49
C ALA A 301 -7.20 25.57 -7.98
N GLY A 302 -8.19 24.73 -8.33
CA GLY A 302 -8.42 24.24 -9.69
C GLY A 302 -7.40 23.18 -10.17
N ARG A 303 -6.41 22.79 -9.36
CA ARG A 303 -5.40 21.79 -9.70
C ARG A 303 -5.78 20.42 -9.16
N ARG A 304 -5.23 19.35 -9.74
CA ARG A 304 -5.52 17.97 -9.38
C ARG A 304 -4.51 17.38 -8.40
N ILE A 305 -5.04 16.83 -7.31
CA ILE A 305 -4.27 16.12 -6.27
C ILE A 305 -4.68 14.65 -6.32
N VAL A 306 -3.73 13.75 -6.53
CA VAL A 306 -3.97 12.30 -6.48
C VAL A 306 -3.63 11.80 -5.09
N VAL A 307 -4.56 11.09 -4.44
CA VAL A 307 -4.36 10.43 -3.15
C VAL A 307 -4.49 8.92 -3.30
N LEU A 308 -3.56 8.16 -2.73
CA LEU A 308 -3.63 6.71 -2.75
C LEU A 308 -4.34 6.18 -1.49
N LEU A 309 -5.40 5.38 -1.70
CA LEU A 309 -6.15 4.66 -0.67
C LEU A 309 -5.74 3.18 -0.70
N PRO A 310 -4.90 2.72 0.25
CA PRO A 310 -4.20 1.43 0.12
C PRO A 310 -5.09 0.20 0.25
N ASP A 311 -6.17 0.27 1.01
CA ASP A 311 -7.06 -0.86 1.32
C ASP A 311 -8.48 -0.42 1.73
N SER A 312 -9.36 -1.40 2.03
CA SER A 312 -10.74 -1.17 2.45
C SER A 312 -10.87 -0.99 3.97
N GLY A 313 -11.81 -0.14 4.38
CA GLY A 313 -12.20 0.07 5.77
C GLY A 313 -12.81 -1.15 6.47
N GLU A 314 -13.33 -2.12 5.72
CA GLU A 314 -13.90 -3.36 6.27
C GLU A 314 -12.93 -4.13 7.16
N ARG A 315 -11.62 -3.99 6.93
CA ARG A 315 -10.56 -4.63 7.74
C ARG A 315 -10.38 -4.00 9.11
N TYR A 316 -11.05 -2.88 9.39
CA TYR A 316 -10.84 -2.05 10.57
C TYR A 316 -12.13 -1.84 11.39
N LEU A 317 -13.21 -2.54 11.07
CA LEU A 317 -14.50 -2.39 11.78
C LEU A 317 -14.37 -2.64 13.29
N SER A 318 -13.54 -3.61 13.71
CA SER A 318 -13.28 -3.92 15.11
C SER A 318 -12.39 -2.89 15.83
N THR A 319 -11.82 -1.90 15.12
CA THR A 319 -10.94 -0.89 15.73
C THR A 319 -11.67 0.33 16.29
N GLY A 320 -12.98 0.44 16.05
CA GLY A 320 -13.80 1.59 16.43
C GLY A 320 -13.61 2.81 15.52
N VAL A 321 -12.92 2.68 14.38
CA VAL A 321 -12.70 3.81 13.46
C VAL A 321 -14.00 4.35 12.87
N PHE A 322 -15.03 3.51 12.72
CA PHE A 322 -16.35 3.89 12.18
C PHE A 322 -17.44 4.02 13.24
N GLY A 323 -17.12 3.83 14.52
CA GLY A 323 -18.07 3.87 15.65
C GLY A 323 -17.84 5.04 16.59
#